data_eddbd4302dd0a5b77a2a6ee308a29955
#
_entry.id   eddbd4302dd0a5b77a2a6ee308a29955
#
_cell.length_a   1.000
_cell.length_b   1.000
_cell.length_c   1.000
_cell.angle_alpha   90.00
_cell.angle_beta   90.00
_cell.angle_gamma   90.00
#
_symmetry.space_group_name_H-M   'P 1'
#
loop_
_entity.id
_entity.type
_entity.pdbx_description
1 polymer ?
#
loop_
_entity_poly.entity_id
_entity_poly.type
_entity_poly.pdbx_seq_one_letter_code
_entity_poly.pdbx_strand_id
1 'polypeptide(L)'
;MGDELENVELYNERLNAFITVLGGPKGIALSRARELDRRLRAERGNAASGLFGVPLAIKDNMFFGGFPTTAATFYFKDFVPSLNADIVDDAMRLGCIPLGKTNLHELALGGTSAASFFGPVRNPHDVERVAGGSSGGSAVSVALSKGAVLGMGTDTGGSIRIPAALCGIMGFKPTLGALSLEGIFPLSATLDHAGLLTRTMPDMVRAFEQLMGRRRPRGPARRAGGKIKVGVLTGHFQEETEEKVSKNFWRAIDRMETSGDFVAVEVPTDSSYERFTRARAHIQLKEAAWFYEELVNSEKVAGHMNPDVLTLLKRGMQVGQLRYLGANLVRLESIRVFARLLKRLDVLAMPTTRVVAPRLDDVLGKEAGRLRRLLLQNTEVFNLCGFPALSIPSNPGSADLPTAMQLACGLGEDELALRAGDLAMRAIVRQS
;
A
#
# COMPACT_ATOMS: atom_id res chain seq x y z
N MET A 1 20.97 6.43 -12.52
CA MET A 1 20.82 6.88 -11.11
C MET A 1 20.88 8.40 -11.00
N GLY A 2 21.85 9.09 -11.61
CA GLY A 2 21.90 10.57 -11.59
C GLY A 2 20.58 11.19 -12.04
N ASP A 3 20.12 10.85 -13.23
CA ASP A 3 18.87 11.38 -13.81
C ASP A 3 17.63 11.10 -12.94
N GLU A 4 17.62 9.98 -12.19
CA GLU A 4 16.51 9.68 -11.28
C GLU A 4 16.56 10.56 -10.03
N LEU A 5 17.75 10.82 -9.49
CA LEU A 5 17.91 11.71 -8.34
C LEU A 5 17.55 13.16 -8.67
N GLU A 6 17.96 13.66 -9.83
CA GLU A 6 17.55 14.97 -10.33
C GLU A 6 16.04 15.06 -10.51
N ASN A 7 15.43 13.99 -11.04
CA ASN A 7 13.98 13.91 -11.17
C ASN A 7 13.29 13.95 -9.79
N VAL A 8 13.83 13.23 -8.79
CA VAL A 8 13.33 13.27 -7.41
C VAL A 8 13.38 14.68 -6.83
N GLU A 9 14.50 15.39 -6.97
CA GLU A 9 14.65 16.75 -6.48
C GLU A 9 13.61 17.69 -7.11
N LEU A 10 13.43 17.61 -8.45
CA LEU A 10 12.48 18.45 -9.19
C LEU A 10 11.01 18.27 -8.74
N TYR A 11 10.55 17.04 -8.56
CA TYR A 11 9.15 16.86 -8.18
C TYR A 11 8.93 16.95 -6.67
N ASN A 12 9.96 16.69 -5.84
CA ASN A 12 9.81 16.68 -4.39
C ASN A 12 9.47 18.06 -3.83
N GLU A 13 10.00 19.14 -4.38
CA GLU A 13 9.66 20.52 -4.00
C GLU A 13 8.14 20.79 -4.10
N ARG A 14 7.47 20.20 -5.09
CA ARG A 14 6.05 20.43 -5.34
C ARG A 14 5.13 19.42 -4.66
N LEU A 15 5.59 18.17 -4.55
CA LEU A 15 4.74 17.04 -4.15
C LEU A 15 5.05 16.52 -2.76
N ASN A 16 6.19 16.90 -2.18
CA ASN A 16 6.60 16.50 -0.83
C ASN A 16 6.59 14.99 -0.59
N ALA A 17 7.08 14.23 -1.59
CA ALA A 17 7.07 12.77 -1.59
C ALA A 17 8.15 12.16 -0.68
N PHE A 18 9.26 12.87 -0.46
CA PHE A 18 10.38 12.41 0.38
C PHE A 18 10.62 13.35 1.56
N ILE A 19 10.83 12.76 2.73
CA ILE A 19 11.34 13.47 3.93
C ILE A 19 12.85 13.58 3.85
N THR A 20 13.53 12.51 3.43
CA THR A 20 14.99 12.46 3.29
C THR A 20 15.33 11.90 1.91
N VAL A 21 16.02 12.71 1.09
CA VAL A 21 16.59 12.27 -0.19
C VAL A 21 18.03 11.82 0.03
N LEU A 22 18.38 10.62 -0.42
CA LEU A 22 19.71 10.01 -0.26
C LEU A 22 20.63 10.28 -1.47
N GLY A 23 20.30 11.34 -2.21
CA GLY A 23 21.01 11.82 -3.39
C GLY A 23 22.19 12.75 -3.08
N GLY A 24 22.59 13.51 -4.11
CA GLY A 24 23.71 14.45 -4.09
C GLY A 24 25.06 13.80 -4.41
N PRO A 25 26.10 14.62 -4.66
CA PRO A 25 27.42 14.14 -5.16
C PRO A 25 28.13 13.15 -4.24
N LYS A 26 27.88 13.26 -2.94
CA LYS A 26 28.43 12.38 -1.88
C LYS A 26 27.35 11.46 -1.29
N GLY A 27 26.15 11.41 -1.88
CA GLY A 27 25.03 10.64 -1.39
C GLY A 27 25.24 9.13 -1.46
N ILE A 28 24.58 8.41 -0.56
CA ILE A 28 24.69 6.94 -0.48
C ILE A 28 24.16 6.27 -1.76
N ALA A 29 23.15 6.85 -2.43
CA ALA A 29 22.57 6.29 -3.66
C ALA A 29 23.62 6.21 -4.79
N LEU A 30 24.36 7.28 -5.08
CA LEU A 30 25.40 7.27 -6.09
C LEU A 30 26.60 6.41 -5.71
N SER A 31 26.99 6.40 -4.43
CA SER A 31 28.05 5.52 -3.93
C SER A 31 27.70 4.06 -4.13
N ARG A 32 26.45 3.68 -3.81
CA ARG A 32 25.94 2.31 -4.00
C ARG A 32 25.84 1.94 -5.48
N ALA A 33 25.37 2.85 -6.33
CA ALA A 33 25.33 2.62 -7.78
C ALA A 33 26.72 2.29 -8.34
N ARG A 34 27.74 3.09 -7.96
CA ARG A 34 29.14 2.85 -8.37
C ARG A 34 29.72 1.53 -7.84
N GLU A 35 29.35 1.14 -6.63
CA GLU A 35 29.73 -0.17 -6.07
C GLU A 35 29.15 -1.30 -6.91
N LEU A 36 27.84 -1.23 -7.20
CA LEU A 36 27.16 -2.24 -8.01
C LEU A 36 27.70 -2.31 -9.43
N ASP A 37 28.03 -1.19 -10.07
CA ASP A 37 28.69 -1.16 -11.38
C ASP A 37 30.04 -1.88 -11.37
N ARG A 38 30.83 -1.69 -10.30
CA ARG A 38 32.12 -2.42 -10.13
C ARG A 38 31.89 -3.91 -9.97
N ARG A 39 30.91 -4.32 -9.18
CA ARG A 39 30.53 -5.75 -9.01
C ARG A 39 30.10 -6.38 -10.33
N LEU A 40 29.22 -5.70 -11.08
CA LEU A 40 28.73 -6.18 -12.36
C LEU A 40 29.85 -6.42 -13.37
N ARG A 41 30.86 -5.52 -13.40
CA ARG A 41 32.06 -5.66 -14.25
C ARG A 41 32.94 -6.82 -13.81
N ALA A 42 33.18 -6.98 -12.49
CA ALA A 42 34.01 -8.03 -11.95
C ALA A 42 33.43 -9.43 -12.17
N GLU A 43 32.14 -9.58 -12.09
CA GLU A 43 31.41 -10.85 -12.22
C GLU A 43 30.97 -11.14 -13.67
N ARG A 44 31.49 -10.39 -14.66
CA ARG A 44 31.22 -10.51 -16.11
C ARG A 44 29.72 -10.57 -16.46
N GLY A 45 28.89 -9.85 -15.70
CA GLY A 45 27.45 -9.78 -15.90
C GLY A 45 26.62 -10.97 -15.36
N ASN A 46 27.28 -11.96 -14.75
CA ASN A 46 26.60 -13.21 -14.32
C ASN A 46 25.87 -13.12 -12.96
N ALA A 47 25.92 -12.00 -12.26
CA ALA A 47 25.50 -11.93 -10.86
C ALA A 47 24.25 -11.08 -10.60
N ALA A 48 23.55 -10.62 -11.61
CA ALA A 48 22.42 -9.72 -11.38
C ALA A 48 21.15 -10.48 -10.96
N SER A 49 20.76 -10.33 -9.69
CA SER A 49 19.39 -10.65 -9.29
C SER A 49 18.40 -9.78 -10.07
N GLY A 50 17.12 -10.17 -10.12
CA GLY A 50 16.08 -9.38 -10.78
C GLY A 50 15.88 -7.96 -10.21
N LEU A 51 16.48 -7.61 -9.04
CA LEU A 51 16.40 -6.29 -8.40
C LEU A 51 17.75 -5.54 -8.39
N PHE A 52 18.77 -6.09 -9.04
CA PHE A 52 20.11 -5.46 -9.09
C PHE A 52 20.05 -4.09 -9.79
N GLY A 53 20.47 -3.05 -9.09
CA GLY A 53 20.45 -1.68 -9.60
C GLY A 53 19.09 -0.97 -9.57
N VAL A 54 18.02 -1.63 -9.11
CA VAL A 54 16.68 -1.04 -9.01
C VAL A 54 16.65 0.02 -7.91
N PRO A 55 16.23 1.27 -8.21
CA PRO A 55 16.02 2.29 -7.21
C PRO A 55 14.92 1.93 -6.22
N LEU A 56 15.13 2.24 -4.93
CA LEU A 56 14.26 1.87 -3.82
C LEU A 56 13.76 3.11 -3.07
N ALA A 57 12.44 3.29 -3.02
CA ALA A 57 11.77 4.30 -2.21
C ALA A 57 11.25 3.66 -0.91
N ILE A 58 11.81 4.05 0.24
CA ILE A 58 11.60 3.41 1.54
C ILE A 58 10.62 4.28 2.36
N LYS A 59 9.44 3.76 2.70
CA LYS A 59 8.50 4.48 3.56
C LYS A 59 9.15 4.82 4.91
N ASP A 60 8.95 6.06 5.38
CA ASP A 60 9.68 6.57 6.55
C ASP A 60 9.16 6.07 7.92
N ASN A 61 8.42 4.98 7.94
CA ASN A 61 8.20 4.16 9.13
C ASN A 61 9.03 2.86 9.13
N MET A 62 9.84 2.60 8.09
CA MET A 62 10.75 1.48 8.00
C MET A 62 12.17 1.94 8.37
N PHE A 63 12.83 1.22 9.24
CA PHE A 63 14.19 1.54 9.70
C PHE A 63 15.19 1.43 8.54
N PHE A 64 16.03 2.44 8.43
CA PHE A 64 17.20 2.44 7.56
C PHE A 64 18.38 2.94 8.39
N GLY A 65 19.27 2.03 8.76
CA GLY A 65 20.35 2.27 9.71
C GLY A 65 21.22 3.48 9.36
N GLY A 66 21.44 4.34 10.35
CA GLY A 66 22.21 5.57 10.18
C GLY A 66 21.43 6.75 9.58
N PHE A 67 20.14 6.59 9.26
CA PHE A 67 19.29 7.66 8.73
C PHE A 67 18.03 7.86 9.57
N PRO A 68 17.51 9.09 9.69
CA PRO A 68 16.29 9.35 10.44
C PRO A 68 15.13 8.48 9.97
N THR A 69 14.35 7.97 10.91
CA THR A 69 13.09 7.28 10.67
C THR A 69 12.02 7.89 11.55
N THR A 70 11.21 8.76 10.96
CA THR A 70 10.40 9.72 11.70
C THR A 70 8.94 9.31 11.88
N ALA A 71 8.46 8.30 11.12
CA ALA A 71 7.03 7.99 10.99
C ALA A 71 6.16 9.24 10.71
N ALA A 72 6.75 10.28 10.08
CA ALA A 72 6.17 11.58 9.78
C ALA A 72 5.63 12.32 11.02
N THR A 73 6.16 12.07 12.21
CA THR A 73 5.79 12.74 13.46
C THR A 73 6.95 13.57 14.04
N PHE A 74 6.62 14.66 14.71
CA PHE A 74 7.57 15.47 15.46
C PHE A 74 8.36 14.64 16.48
N TYR A 75 7.72 13.67 17.11
CA TYR A 75 8.32 12.90 18.20
C TYR A 75 9.55 12.09 17.77
N PHE A 76 9.48 11.45 16.59
CA PHE A 76 10.59 10.64 16.06
C PHE A 76 11.46 11.38 15.05
N LYS A 77 11.34 12.71 14.90
CA LYS A 77 12.07 13.47 13.86
C LYS A 77 13.60 13.31 13.92
N ASP A 78 14.14 13.06 15.11
CA ASP A 78 15.58 12.88 15.34
C ASP A 78 15.96 11.41 15.66
N PHE A 79 15.02 10.48 15.55
CA PHE A 79 15.28 9.06 15.80
C PHE A 79 16.05 8.43 14.65
N VAL A 80 17.26 7.93 14.95
CA VAL A 80 18.14 7.26 13.99
C VAL A 80 18.35 5.81 14.42
N PRO A 81 17.77 4.82 13.72
CA PRO A 81 17.98 3.41 14.03
C PRO A 81 19.41 2.98 13.69
N SER A 82 19.94 2.00 14.45
CA SER A 82 21.26 1.38 14.17
C SER A 82 21.18 0.25 13.14
N LEU A 83 19.99 -0.31 12.91
CA LEU A 83 19.74 -1.45 12.03
C LEU A 83 18.71 -1.08 10.96
N ASN A 84 18.69 -1.81 9.86
CA ASN A 84 17.63 -1.73 8.86
C ASN A 84 16.43 -2.58 9.29
N ALA A 85 15.26 -2.27 8.73
CA ALA A 85 14.16 -3.22 8.71
C ALA A 85 14.52 -4.42 7.81
N ASP A 86 14.08 -5.63 8.18
CA ASP A 86 14.39 -6.87 7.46
C ASP A 86 14.10 -6.77 5.95
N ILE A 87 12.94 -6.22 5.58
CA ILE A 87 12.56 -6.07 4.17
C ILE A 87 13.48 -5.11 3.42
N VAL A 88 14.01 -4.10 4.10
CA VAL A 88 15.00 -3.16 3.53
C VAL A 88 16.33 -3.87 3.34
N ASP A 89 16.78 -4.66 4.33
CA ASP A 89 17.98 -5.48 4.21
C ASP A 89 17.90 -6.49 3.08
N ASP A 90 16.74 -7.16 2.93
CA ASP A 90 16.50 -8.09 1.82
C ASP A 90 16.65 -7.38 0.46
N ALA A 91 16.05 -6.19 0.29
CA ALA A 91 16.20 -5.43 -0.95
C ALA A 91 17.63 -4.95 -1.20
N MET A 92 18.31 -4.49 -0.15
CA MET A 92 19.71 -4.07 -0.26
C MET A 92 20.63 -5.24 -0.63
N ARG A 93 20.40 -6.44 -0.08
CA ARG A 93 21.14 -7.67 -0.46
C ARG A 93 20.90 -8.07 -1.92
N LEU A 94 19.67 -7.87 -2.41
CA LEU A 94 19.31 -8.10 -3.82
C LEU A 94 19.86 -7.04 -4.78
N GLY A 95 20.55 -6.02 -4.27
CA GLY A 95 21.23 -5.00 -5.06
C GLY A 95 20.38 -3.77 -5.37
N CYS A 96 19.33 -3.51 -4.62
CA CYS A 96 18.60 -2.25 -4.74
C CYS A 96 19.44 -1.04 -4.31
N ILE A 97 19.10 0.14 -4.82
CA ILE A 97 19.77 1.42 -4.55
C ILE A 97 18.77 2.35 -3.84
N PRO A 98 19.02 2.73 -2.57
CA PRO A 98 18.07 3.56 -1.82
C PRO A 98 18.05 4.99 -2.37
N LEU A 99 16.85 5.46 -2.80
CA LEU A 99 16.60 6.85 -3.23
C LEU A 99 16.39 7.77 -2.04
N GLY A 100 15.66 7.29 -1.03
CA GLY A 100 15.31 8.10 0.13
C GLY A 100 14.23 7.48 1.01
N LYS A 101 13.92 8.24 2.09
CA LYS A 101 12.84 7.96 3.02
C LYS A 101 11.62 8.76 2.59
N THR A 102 10.55 8.05 2.22
CA THR A 102 9.35 8.69 1.64
C THR A 102 8.38 9.16 2.72
N ASN A 103 7.77 10.31 2.47
CA ASN A 103 6.77 10.90 3.36
C ASN A 103 5.50 10.04 3.43
N LEU A 104 4.80 10.13 4.54
CA LEU A 104 3.64 9.32 4.84
C LEU A 104 2.63 10.09 5.69
N HIS A 105 1.44 9.51 5.88
CA HIS A 105 0.52 9.99 6.91
C HIS A 105 1.13 9.73 8.30
N GLU A 106 1.07 10.71 9.20
CA GLU A 106 1.67 10.63 10.53
C GLU A 106 1.30 9.32 11.25
N LEU A 107 2.32 8.63 11.77
CA LEU A 107 2.23 7.30 12.42
C LEU A 107 1.53 6.23 11.56
N ALA A 108 1.47 6.41 10.25
CA ALA A 108 0.71 5.58 9.31
C ALA A 108 -0.81 5.51 9.60
N LEU A 109 -1.38 6.38 10.47
CA LEU A 109 -2.77 6.34 10.95
C LEU A 109 -3.72 7.20 10.11
N GLY A 110 -3.70 7.06 8.78
CA GLY A 110 -4.62 7.75 7.88
C GLY A 110 -4.57 7.24 6.45
N GLY A 111 -5.56 7.66 5.64
CA GLY A 111 -5.74 7.20 4.26
C GLY A 111 -5.38 8.23 3.19
N THR A 112 -4.85 9.40 3.54
CA THR A 112 -4.68 10.54 2.64
C THR A 112 -3.23 10.99 2.44
N SER A 113 -2.35 10.80 3.43
CA SER A 113 -1.02 11.42 3.55
C SER A 113 -1.07 12.97 3.58
N ALA A 114 -2.23 13.54 3.99
CA ALA A 114 -2.37 14.98 4.20
C ALA A 114 -1.81 15.41 5.56
N ALA A 115 -1.96 14.58 6.60
CA ALA A 115 -1.41 14.80 7.92
C ALA A 115 0.02 14.24 7.98
N SER A 116 1.01 15.10 8.00
CA SER A 116 2.43 14.81 8.22
C SER A 116 3.08 16.02 8.89
N PHE A 117 3.98 15.79 9.83
CA PHE A 117 4.78 16.87 10.40
C PHE A 117 5.60 17.63 9.34
N PHE A 118 5.96 16.95 8.25
CA PHE A 118 6.72 17.53 7.14
C PHE A 118 5.83 18.13 6.04
N GLY A 119 4.52 18.23 6.27
CA GLY A 119 3.54 18.71 5.31
C GLY A 119 2.92 17.61 4.45
N PRO A 120 1.82 17.92 3.72
CA PRO A 120 1.05 16.95 2.96
C PRO A 120 1.80 16.41 1.74
N VAL A 121 1.57 15.13 1.41
CA VAL A 121 1.98 14.55 0.14
C VAL A 121 0.90 14.84 -0.91
N ARG A 122 1.29 15.49 -1.99
CA ARG A 122 0.39 15.92 -3.06
C ARG A 122 0.33 14.86 -4.17
N ASN A 123 -0.81 14.82 -4.87
CA ASN A 123 -1.04 13.87 -5.94
C ASN A 123 -0.25 14.24 -7.21
N PRO A 124 0.40 13.29 -7.90
CA PRO A 124 1.17 13.58 -9.10
C PRO A 124 0.33 14.03 -10.31
N HIS A 125 -0.98 13.73 -10.32
CA HIS A 125 -1.90 14.11 -11.38
C HIS A 125 -2.58 15.47 -11.14
N ASP A 126 -2.68 15.90 -9.86
CA ASP A 126 -3.26 17.19 -9.46
C ASP A 126 -2.74 17.57 -8.08
N VAL A 127 -1.89 18.61 -8.01
CA VAL A 127 -1.22 19.03 -6.76
C VAL A 127 -2.17 19.56 -5.69
N GLU A 128 -3.42 19.89 -6.04
CA GLU A 128 -4.46 20.30 -5.10
C GLU A 128 -5.17 19.10 -4.45
N ARG A 129 -4.75 17.87 -4.79
CA ARG A 129 -5.34 16.63 -4.30
C ARG A 129 -4.34 15.81 -3.48
N VAL A 130 -4.90 14.91 -2.66
CA VAL A 130 -4.10 13.99 -1.86
C VAL A 130 -3.51 12.87 -2.72
N ALA A 131 -2.30 12.42 -2.39
CA ALA A 131 -1.71 11.23 -3.01
C ALA A 131 -2.37 9.92 -2.56
N GLY A 132 -3.20 9.97 -1.51
CA GLY A 132 -3.62 8.79 -0.78
C GLY A 132 -2.59 8.38 0.27
N GLY A 133 -2.97 7.47 1.16
CA GLY A 133 -2.12 7.12 2.29
C GLY A 133 -2.44 5.75 2.92
N SER A 134 -1.55 5.42 3.83
CA SER A 134 -0.48 6.24 4.43
C SER A 134 0.85 6.20 3.65
N SER A 135 1.05 5.36 2.62
CA SER A 135 2.30 5.26 1.83
C SER A 135 2.29 6.19 0.61
N GLY A 136 1.82 7.46 0.79
CA GLY A 136 1.64 8.41 -0.32
C GLY A 136 2.94 8.77 -1.02
N GLY A 137 4.00 9.07 -0.26
CA GLY A 137 5.30 9.42 -0.83
C GLY A 137 5.91 8.29 -1.66
N SER A 138 5.79 7.02 -1.20
CA SER A 138 6.22 5.86 -1.97
C SER A 138 5.44 5.72 -3.29
N ALA A 139 4.12 5.98 -3.26
CA ALA A 139 3.30 5.92 -4.47
C ALA A 139 3.66 7.02 -5.47
N VAL A 140 3.85 8.26 -5.01
CA VAL A 140 4.28 9.39 -5.86
C VAL A 140 5.65 9.11 -6.49
N SER A 141 6.59 8.59 -5.72
CA SER A 141 7.93 8.24 -6.21
C SER A 141 7.86 7.22 -7.36
N VAL A 142 7.04 6.19 -7.22
CA VAL A 142 6.84 5.17 -8.27
C VAL A 142 6.12 5.77 -9.50
N ALA A 143 5.10 6.60 -9.29
CA ALA A 143 4.31 7.19 -10.38
C ALA A 143 5.14 8.09 -11.28
N LEU A 144 6.09 8.86 -10.72
CA LEU A 144 6.87 9.87 -11.43
C LEU A 144 8.29 9.43 -11.81
N SER A 145 8.69 8.21 -11.48
CA SER A 145 10.01 7.72 -11.84
C SER A 145 10.23 7.65 -13.35
N LYS A 146 11.43 7.98 -13.80
CA LYS A 146 11.85 7.85 -15.21
C LYS A 146 12.05 6.38 -15.62
N GLY A 147 12.40 5.53 -14.66
CA GLY A 147 12.65 4.11 -14.85
C GLY A 147 11.79 3.21 -13.96
N ALA A 148 12.23 1.99 -13.71
CA ALA A 148 11.63 1.12 -12.72
C ALA A 148 12.08 1.53 -11.32
N VAL A 149 11.14 1.86 -10.45
CA VAL A 149 11.36 2.14 -9.02
C VAL A 149 10.51 1.18 -8.21
N LEU A 150 11.11 0.58 -7.20
CA LEU A 150 10.41 -0.22 -6.20
C LEU A 150 10.02 0.66 -5.02
N GLY A 151 8.74 0.86 -4.79
CA GLY A 151 8.21 1.49 -3.59
C GLY A 151 7.95 0.45 -2.50
N MET A 152 8.45 0.69 -1.29
CA MET A 152 8.07 -0.07 -0.10
C MET A 152 7.10 0.72 0.76
N GLY A 153 6.10 0.03 1.30
CA GLY A 153 5.08 0.61 2.14
C GLY A 153 4.53 -0.37 3.17
N THR A 154 3.65 0.15 4.04
CA THR A 154 2.87 -0.64 5.00
C THR A 154 1.38 -0.48 4.73
N ASP A 155 0.60 -1.50 5.06
CA ASP A 155 -0.85 -1.55 4.79
C ASP A 155 -1.59 -2.18 5.97
N THR A 156 -2.29 -1.36 6.75
CA THR A 156 -3.08 -1.75 7.94
C THR A 156 -4.58 -1.69 7.66
N GLY A 157 -4.98 -0.90 6.66
CA GLY A 157 -6.37 -0.73 6.24
C GLY A 157 -6.51 -0.38 4.76
N GLY A 158 -5.40 -0.46 4.00
CA GLY A 158 -5.35 -0.07 2.59
C GLY A 158 -4.18 0.83 2.24
N SER A 159 -3.25 1.03 3.17
CA SER A 159 -2.22 2.08 3.06
C SER A 159 -1.14 1.87 1.97
N ILE A 160 -1.17 0.78 1.23
CA ILE A 160 -0.46 0.56 -0.04
C ILE A 160 -1.42 0.71 -1.21
N ARG A 161 -2.59 0.07 -1.11
CA ARG A 161 -3.57 -0.04 -2.19
C ARG A 161 -4.28 1.28 -2.48
N ILE A 162 -4.61 2.05 -1.44
CA ILE A 162 -5.25 3.39 -1.57
C ILE A 162 -4.33 4.35 -2.34
N PRO A 163 -3.08 4.63 -1.92
CA PRO A 163 -2.23 5.53 -2.68
C PRO A 163 -1.88 4.98 -4.06
N ALA A 164 -1.76 3.66 -4.24
CA ALA A 164 -1.62 3.07 -5.56
C ALA A 164 -2.80 3.40 -6.47
N ALA A 165 -4.03 3.29 -5.96
CA ALA A 165 -5.25 3.61 -6.70
C ALA A 165 -5.31 5.08 -7.11
N LEU A 166 -4.99 6.00 -6.19
CA LEU A 166 -5.08 7.44 -6.42
C LEU A 166 -3.92 8.02 -7.24
N CYS A 167 -2.78 7.33 -7.28
CA CYS A 167 -1.62 7.70 -8.10
C CYS A 167 -1.54 6.92 -9.43
N GLY A 168 -2.47 5.98 -9.71
CA GLY A 168 -2.54 5.26 -10.98
C GLY A 168 -1.45 4.21 -11.19
N ILE A 169 -0.99 3.57 -10.12
CA ILE A 169 0.05 2.54 -10.13
C ILE A 169 -0.44 1.21 -9.51
N MET A 170 0.42 0.18 -9.51
CA MET A 170 0.14 -1.10 -8.85
C MET A 170 0.53 -1.04 -7.38
N GLY A 171 -0.34 -1.58 -6.50
CA GLY A 171 -0.05 -1.71 -5.06
C GLY A 171 -0.42 -3.09 -4.54
N PHE A 172 0.55 -3.83 -4.03
CA PHE A 172 0.36 -5.19 -3.55
C PHE A 172 0.56 -5.31 -2.04
N LYS A 173 -0.50 -5.70 -1.36
CA LYS A 173 -0.50 -6.15 0.01
C LYS A 173 -0.50 -7.69 0.01
N PRO A 174 0.60 -8.35 0.34
CA PRO A 174 0.66 -9.82 0.35
C PRO A 174 -0.12 -10.42 1.53
N THR A 175 -0.11 -11.73 1.61
CA THR A 175 -0.60 -12.49 2.77
C THR A 175 0.05 -11.99 4.06
N LEU A 176 -0.72 -11.98 5.16
CA LEU A 176 -0.22 -11.60 6.49
C LEU A 176 1.02 -12.43 6.86
N GLY A 177 2.10 -11.75 7.22
CA GLY A 177 3.38 -12.37 7.58
C GLY A 177 4.23 -12.86 6.41
N ALA A 178 3.82 -12.64 5.14
CA ALA A 178 4.64 -13.01 3.98
C ALA A 178 5.93 -12.17 3.89
N LEU A 179 5.85 -10.89 4.18
CA LEU A 179 7.02 -10.00 4.32
C LEU A 179 7.17 -9.61 5.78
N SER A 180 8.42 -9.54 6.26
CA SER A 180 8.74 -9.20 7.66
C SER A 180 8.30 -7.79 8.02
N LEU A 181 7.87 -7.62 9.27
CA LEU A 181 7.56 -6.33 9.89
C LEU A 181 8.65 -5.89 10.89
N GLU A 182 9.70 -6.68 11.08
CA GLU A 182 10.80 -6.34 11.97
C GLU A 182 11.51 -5.06 11.50
N GLY A 183 11.72 -4.13 12.44
CA GLY A 183 12.30 -2.82 12.14
C GLY A 183 11.33 -1.84 11.47
N ILE A 184 10.03 -2.06 11.61
CA ILE A 184 8.98 -1.14 11.13
C ILE A 184 8.21 -0.60 12.32
N PHE A 185 8.02 0.72 12.40
CA PHE A 185 7.14 1.30 13.42
C PHE A 185 5.73 0.73 13.29
N PRO A 186 5.20 0.06 14.33
CA PRO A 186 3.92 -0.63 14.28
C PRO A 186 2.75 0.36 14.30
N LEU A 187 1.65 -0.02 13.65
CA LEU A 187 0.35 0.62 13.84
C LEU A 187 -0.66 -0.34 14.48
N SER A 188 -0.65 -1.59 14.04
CA SER A 188 -1.52 -2.65 14.57
C SER A 188 -0.86 -4.01 14.36
N ALA A 189 -0.42 -4.66 15.44
CA ALA A 189 0.23 -5.97 15.37
C ALA A 189 -0.63 -7.04 14.68
N THR A 190 -1.96 -6.90 14.78
CA THR A 190 -2.92 -7.85 14.18
C THR A 190 -3.15 -7.62 12.69
N LEU A 191 -2.98 -6.38 12.20
CA LEU A 191 -3.45 -5.96 10.87
C LEU A 191 -2.36 -5.45 9.94
N ASP A 192 -1.15 -5.17 10.45
CA ASP A 192 -0.06 -4.60 9.66
C ASP A 192 0.48 -5.60 8.65
N HIS A 193 0.74 -5.09 7.45
CA HIS A 193 1.41 -5.80 6.37
C HIS A 193 2.49 -4.89 5.79
N ALA A 194 3.64 -5.42 5.49
CA ALA A 194 4.57 -4.81 4.57
C ALA A 194 4.18 -5.19 3.13
N GLY A 195 4.45 -4.34 2.16
CA GLY A 195 4.15 -4.63 0.77
C GLY A 195 4.77 -3.64 -0.20
N LEU A 196 4.40 -3.76 -1.48
CA LEU A 196 5.13 -3.23 -2.60
C LEU A 196 4.26 -2.31 -3.47
N LEU A 197 4.93 -1.35 -4.09
CA LEU A 197 4.37 -0.45 -5.10
C LEU A 197 5.28 -0.49 -6.34
N THR A 198 4.69 -0.65 -7.52
CA THR A 198 5.40 -0.63 -8.79
C THR A 198 4.54 0.00 -9.87
N ARG A 199 5.15 0.41 -10.99
CA ARG A 199 4.40 0.97 -12.11
C ARG A 199 3.84 -0.09 -13.05
N THR A 200 4.43 -1.29 -13.07
CA THR A 200 4.01 -2.38 -13.96
C THR A 200 3.83 -3.69 -13.20
N MET A 201 2.98 -4.58 -13.72
CA MET A 201 2.80 -5.91 -13.14
C MET A 201 4.04 -6.80 -13.26
N PRO A 202 4.80 -6.81 -14.37
CA PRO A 202 6.06 -7.55 -14.43
C PRO A 202 7.05 -7.15 -13.35
N ASP A 203 7.16 -5.85 -13.02
CA ASP A 203 8.03 -5.38 -11.94
C ASP A 203 7.50 -5.83 -10.57
N MET A 204 6.18 -5.82 -10.36
CA MET A 204 5.55 -6.30 -9.13
C MET A 204 5.83 -7.79 -8.90
N VAL A 205 5.59 -8.62 -9.90
CA VAL A 205 5.85 -10.06 -9.84
C VAL A 205 7.33 -10.32 -9.51
N ARG A 206 8.23 -9.69 -10.27
CA ARG A 206 9.69 -9.83 -10.07
C ARG A 206 10.11 -9.40 -8.67
N ALA A 207 9.66 -8.23 -8.21
CA ALA A 207 10.03 -7.71 -6.90
C ALA A 207 9.55 -8.64 -5.77
N PHE A 208 8.29 -9.07 -5.82
CA PHE A 208 7.75 -9.98 -4.82
C PHE A 208 8.46 -11.33 -4.80
N GLU A 209 8.68 -11.94 -5.97
CA GLU A 209 9.38 -13.22 -6.09
C GLU A 209 10.80 -13.16 -5.54
N GLN A 210 11.54 -12.11 -5.81
CA GLN A 210 12.91 -11.95 -5.34
C GLN A 210 12.97 -11.73 -3.82
N LEU A 211 12.08 -10.89 -3.26
CA LEU A 211 12.02 -10.63 -1.82
C LEU A 211 11.55 -11.87 -1.03
N MET A 212 10.61 -12.62 -1.58
CA MET A 212 10.17 -13.88 -0.96
C MET A 212 11.22 -14.99 -1.01
N GLY A 213 12.03 -15.03 -2.06
CA GLY A 213 13.05 -16.05 -2.23
C GLY A 213 12.49 -17.48 -2.04
N ARG A 214 13.09 -18.24 -1.09
CA ARG A 214 12.64 -19.59 -0.73
C ARG A 214 11.48 -19.63 0.28
N ARG A 215 11.07 -18.49 0.85
CA ARG A 215 10.01 -18.37 1.87
C ARG A 215 8.60 -18.37 1.29
N ARG A 216 8.41 -18.73 0.02
CA ARG A 216 7.11 -18.66 -0.68
C ARG A 216 6.02 -19.38 0.11
N PRO A 217 4.92 -18.73 0.52
CA PRO A 217 3.76 -19.42 1.04
C PRO A 217 3.26 -20.39 -0.03
N ARG A 218 3.23 -21.67 0.27
CA ARG A 218 2.59 -22.66 -0.62
C ARG A 218 1.09 -22.61 -0.35
N GLY A 219 0.38 -21.77 -1.06
CA GLY A 219 -1.08 -21.86 -1.15
C GLY A 219 -1.49 -23.23 -1.75
N PRO A 220 -2.76 -23.61 -1.61
CA PRO A 220 -3.26 -24.82 -2.23
C PRO A 220 -2.98 -24.77 -3.72
N ALA A 221 -2.32 -25.82 -4.26
CA ALA A 221 -2.02 -25.93 -5.69
C ALA A 221 -3.33 -25.88 -6.48
N ARG A 222 -3.73 -24.71 -6.98
CA ARG A 222 -4.86 -24.57 -7.89
C ARG A 222 -4.41 -24.97 -9.29
N ARG A 223 -5.32 -25.62 -10.02
CA ARG A 223 -5.07 -26.19 -11.36
C ARG A 223 -4.45 -25.14 -12.29
N ALA A 224 -3.30 -25.45 -12.84
CA ALA A 224 -2.74 -24.75 -13.99
C ALA A 224 -3.63 -25.07 -15.20
N GLY A 225 -4.40 -24.09 -15.69
CA GLY A 225 -5.26 -24.22 -16.85
C GLY A 225 -6.75 -24.01 -16.51
N GLY A 226 -7.38 -23.07 -17.21
CA GLY A 226 -8.79 -22.70 -17.06
C GLY A 226 -8.95 -21.20 -16.84
N LYS A 227 -10.16 -20.69 -17.09
CA LYS A 227 -10.49 -19.29 -16.85
C LYS A 227 -10.51 -19.00 -15.34
N ILE A 228 -10.02 -17.84 -14.95
CA ILE A 228 -10.08 -17.34 -13.56
C ILE A 228 -11.51 -16.92 -13.24
N LYS A 229 -12.09 -17.48 -12.19
CA LYS A 229 -13.43 -17.13 -11.71
C LYS A 229 -13.36 -15.93 -10.78
N VAL A 230 -13.92 -14.81 -11.23
CA VAL A 230 -13.91 -13.54 -10.50
C VAL A 230 -15.27 -13.32 -9.83
N GLY A 231 -15.32 -13.24 -8.51
CA GLY A 231 -16.49 -12.79 -7.76
C GLY A 231 -16.51 -11.26 -7.66
N VAL A 232 -17.38 -10.61 -8.39
CA VAL A 232 -17.56 -9.15 -8.33
C VAL A 232 -18.45 -8.81 -7.15
N LEU A 233 -17.87 -8.22 -6.09
CA LEU A 233 -18.63 -7.82 -4.91
C LEU A 233 -19.48 -6.59 -5.23
N THR A 234 -20.80 -6.73 -5.15
CA THR A 234 -21.78 -5.66 -5.38
C THR A 234 -22.44 -5.24 -4.05
N GLY A 235 -23.42 -4.34 -4.09
CA GLY A 235 -24.11 -3.82 -2.90
C GLY A 235 -23.17 -3.06 -1.97
N HIS A 236 -22.98 -3.53 -0.74
CA HIS A 236 -22.18 -2.83 0.30
C HIS A 236 -20.81 -2.35 -0.20
N PHE A 237 -20.13 -3.10 -1.05
CA PHE A 237 -18.80 -2.72 -1.58
C PHE A 237 -18.85 -1.72 -2.74
N GLN A 238 -20.03 -1.39 -3.25
CA GLN A 238 -20.23 -0.41 -4.33
C GLN A 238 -21.15 0.77 -3.94
N GLU A 239 -21.76 0.75 -2.75
CA GLU A 239 -22.53 1.88 -2.23
C GLU A 239 -21.72 3.17 -2.18
N GLU A 240 -22.34 4.30 -2.48
CA GLU A 240 -21.69 5.62 -2.49
C GLU A 240 -20.42 5.71 -3.37
N THR A 241 -20.25 4.81 -4.34
CA THR A 241 -19.14 4.88 -5.28
C THR A 241 -19.40 5.98 -6.31
N GLU A 242 -18.42 6.86 -6.54
CA GLU A 242 -18.51 7.88 -7.59
C GLU A 242 -18.74 7.23 -8.96
N GLU A 243 -19.62 7.85 -9.77
CA GLU A 243 -20.00 7.33 -11.08
C GLU A 243 -18.80 7.00 -11.98
N LYS A 244 -17.80 7.87 -12.00
CA LYS A 244 -16.57 7.66 -12.75
C LYS A 244 -15.80 6.41 -12.31
N VAL A 245 -15.70 6.19 -11.00
CA VAL A 245 -15.05 5.00 -10.44
C VAL A 245 -15.83 3.75 -10.82
N SER A 246 -17.14 3.77 -10.64
CA SER A 246 -18.03 2.66 -10.99
C SER A 246 -17.97 2.34 -12.49
N LYS A 247 -18.10 3.35 -13.36
CA LYS A 247 -18.01 3.16 -14.83
C LYS A 247 -16.68 2.54 -15.28
N ASN A 248 -15.55 3.02 -14.74
CA ASN A 248 -14.25 2.49 -15.10
C ASN A 248 -14.03 1.08 -14.54
N PHE A 249 -14.55 0.80 -13.34
CA PHE A 249 -14.50 -0.55 -12.75
C PHE A 249 -15.25 -1.57 -13.60
N TRP A 250 -16.51 -1.31 -13.97
CA TRP A 250 -17.30 -2.23 -14.79
C TRP A 250 -16.74 -2.40 -16.19
N ARG A 251 -16.21 -1.33 -16.80
CA ARG A 251 -15.48 -1.43 -18.07
C ARG A 251 -14.26 -2.34 -17.96
N ALA A 252 -13.52 -2.28 -16.85
CA ALA A 252 -12.39 -3.17 -16.62
C ALA A 252 -12.83 -4.64 -16.49
N ILE A 253 -13.93 -4.90 -15.77
CA ILE A 253 -14.53 -6.25 -15.68
C ILE A 253 -14.92 -6.78 -17.06
N ASP A 254 -15.62 -5.98 -17.87
CA ASP A 254 -16.03 -6.35 -19.23
C ASP A 254 -14.82 -6.71 -20.12
N ARG A 255 -13.75 -5.90 -20.06
CA ARG A 255 -12.50 -6.19 -20.79
C ARG A 255 -11.83 -7.48 -20.32
N MET A 256 -11.86 -7.77 -19.03
CA MET A 256 -11.34 -9.03 -18.47
C MET A 256 -12.14 -10.23 -19.03
N GLU A 257 -13.46 -10.18 -19.06
CA GLU A 257 -14.29 -11.25 -19.62
C GLU A 257 -14.06 -11.42 -21.12
N THR A 258 -14.02 -10.30 -21.86
CA THR A 258 -13.77 -10.29 -23.31
C THR A 258 -12.41 -10.87 -23.68
N SER A 259 -11.39 -10.78 -22.79
CA SER A 259 -10.09 -11.41 -23.01
C SER A 259 -10.14 -12.93 -23.12
N GLY A 260 -11.19 -13.54 -22.57
CA GLY A 260 -11.35 -14.99 -22.51
C GLY A 260 -10.62 -15.67 -21.34
N ASP A 261 -9.79 -14.95 -20.59
CA ASP A 261 -9.04 -15.46 -19.43
C ASP A 261 -9.88 -15.50 -18.15
N PHE A 262 -11.00 -14.78 -18.11
CA PHE A 262 -11.83 -14.59 -16.91
C PHE A 262 -13.30 -14.98 -17.16
N VAL A 263 -13.96 -15.33 -16.05
CA VAL A 263 -15.43 -15.43 -15.95
C VAL A 263 -15.84 -14.66 -14.70
N ALA A 264 -16.63 -13.60 -14.87
CA ALA A 264 -17.14 -12.80 -13.75
C ALA A 264 -18.50 -13.31 -13.27
N VAL A 265 -18.70 -13.29 -11.97
CA VAL A 265 -19.96 -13.64 -11.30
C VAL A 265 -20.23 -12.59 -10.24
N GLU A 266 -21.39 -11.93 -10.29
CA GLU A 266 -21.78 -11.00 -9.24
C GLU A 266 -22.05 -11.72 -7.93
N VAL A 267 -21.51 -11.13 -6.85
CA VAL A 267 -21.69 -11.60 -5.47
C VAL A 267 -22.35 -10.46 -4.68
N PRO A 268 -23.68 -10.51 -4.50
CA PRO A 268 -24.37 -9.47 -3.76
C PRO A 268 -23.96 -9.47 -2.27
N THR A 269 -23.74 -8.28 -1.75
CA THR A 269 -23.41 -8.02 -0.35
C THR A 269 -24.32 -6.95 0.22
N ASP A 270 -24.57 -6.99 1.52
CA ASP A 270 -25.47 -6.07 2.22
C ASP A 270 -24.76 -5.34 3.37
N SER A 271 -25.49 -4.51 4.09
CA SER A 271 -24.99 -3.73 5.22
C SER A 271 -24.43 -4.58 6.39
N SER A 272 -24.69 -5.90 6.41
CA SER A 272 -24.11 -6.77 7.44
C SER A 272 -22.59 -6.83 7.40
N TYR A 273 -21.97 -6.52 6.25
CA TYR A 273 -20.52 -6.43 6.09
C TYR A 273 -19.89 -5.24 6.83
N GLU A 274 -20.67 -4.20 7.16
CA GLU A 274 -20.18 -3.04 7.93
C GLU A 274 -19.61 -3.42 9.31
N ARG A 275 -20.06 -4.55 9.89
CA ARG A 275 -19.48 -5.07 11.14
C ARG A 275 -18.00 -5.39 11.02
N PHE A 276 -17.51 -5.80 9.85
CA PHE A 276 -16.10 -6.09 9.61
C PHE A 276 -15.26 -4.80 9.60
N THR A 277 -15.77 -3.75 8.97
CA THR A 277 -15.19 -2.39 9.02
C THR A 277 -15.08 -1.90 10.46
N ARG A 278 -16.16 -2.03 11.26
CA ARG A 278 -16.15 -1.62 12.67
C ARG A 278 -15.17 -2.44 13.51
N ALA A 279 -15.12 -3.75 13.30
CA ALA A 279 -14.18 -4.62 14.02
C ALA A 279 -12.72 -4.25 13.71
N ARG A 280 -12.39 -4.06 12.43
CA ARG A 280 -11.06 -3.61 12.01
C ARG A 280 -10.69 -2.27 12.67
N ALA A 281 -11.62 -1.30 12.69
CA ALA A 281 -11.37 -0.01 13.32
C ALA A 281 -11.10 -0.14 14.83
N HIS A 282 -11.87 -0.97 15.56
CA HIS A 282 -11.64 -1.20 16.98
C HIS A 282 -10.28 -1.87 17.27
N ILE A 283 -9.88 -2.86 16.45
CA ILE A 283 -8.59 -3.52 16.59
C ILE A 283 -7.47 -2.51 16.36
N GLN A 284 -7.47 -1.84 15.20
CA GLN A 284 -6.43 -0.89 14.84
C GLN A 284 -6.28 0.25 15.86
N LEU A 285 -7.39 0.88 16.25
CA LEU A 285 -7.33 2.00 17.17
C LEU A 285 -6.85 1.59 18.56
N LYS A 286 -7.27 0.42 19.06
CA LYS A 286 -6.81 -0.08 20.36
C LYS A 286 -5.32 -0.39 20.36
N GLU A 287 -4.85 -1.06 19.32
CA GLU A 287 -3.44 -1.44 19.19
C GLU A 287 -2.54 -0.22 18.94
N ALA A 288 -2.97 0.71 18.06
CA ALA A 288 -2.26 1.96 17.86
C ALA A 288 -2.15 2.79 19.15
N ALA A 289 -3.25 2.90 19.89
CA ALA A 289 -3.25 3.62 21.18
C ALA A 289 -2.32 2.98 22.21
N TRP A 290 -2.17 1.66 22.21
CA TRP A 290 -1.25 0.95 23.07
C TRP A 290 0.21 1.20 22.67
N PHE A 291 0.55 1.13 21.39
CA PHE A 291 1.91 1.39 20.91
C PHE A 291 2.36 2.85 21.16
N TYR A 292 1.43 3.80 21.10
CA TYR A 292 1.72 5.23 21.18
C TYR A 292 1.16 5.90 22.43
N GLU A 293 0.93 5.13 23.51
CA GLU A 293 0.36 5.61 24.76
C GLU A 293 1.17 6.76 25.38
N GLU A 294 2.49 6.64 25.40
CA GLU A 294 3.38 7.68 25.93
C GLU A 294 3.28 8.99 25.14
N LEU A 295 3.10 8.92 23.82
CA LEU A 295 2.94 10.11 22.99
C LEU A 295 1.63 10.84 23.30
N VAL A 296 0.56 10.10 23.51
CA VAL A 296 -0.78 10.67 23.79
C VAL A 296 -0.80 11.30 25.18
N ASN A 297 -0.10 10.74 26.14
CA ASN A 297 -0.05 11.22 27.53
C ASN A 297 0.94 12.36 27.76
N SER A 298 1.84 12.65 26.81
CA SER A 298 2.78 13.76 26.88
C SER A 298 2.19 15.03 26.27
N GLU A 299 1.83 16.02 27.08
CA GLU A 299 1.29 17.31 26.60
C GLU A 299 2.21 17.99 25.58
N LYS A 300 3.53 17.93 25.82
CA LYS A 300 4.54 18.49 24.90
C LYS A 300 4.48 17.83 23.52
N VAL A 301 4.31 16.52 23.45
CA VAL A 301 4.25 15.77 22.18
C VAL A 301 2.89 15.93 21.53
N ALA A 302 1.83 15.80 22.30
CA ALA A 302 0.45 15.94 21.81
C ALA A 302 0.20 17.31 21.15
N GLY A 303 0.87 18.37 21.64
CA GLY A 303 0.79 19.72 21.06
C GLY A 303 1.42 19.86 19.65
N HIS A 304 2.27 18.92 19.24
CA HIS A 304 2.90 18.91 17.91
C HIS A 304 2.34 17.85 16.97
N MET A 305 1.46 16.97 17.47
CA MET A 305 0.81 15.93 16.66
C MET A 305 -0.35 16.52 15.86
N ASN A 306 -0.59 15.96 14.68
CA ASN A 306 -1.78 16.33 13.92
C ASN A 306 -3.06 16.06 14.74
N PRO A 307 -3.99 17.02 14.87
CA PRO A 307 -5.18 16.89 15.72
C PRO A 307 -6.07 15.69 15.37
N ASP A 308 -6.18 15.33 14.11
CA ASP A 308 -6.96 14.15 13.67
C ASP A 308 -6.32 12.86 14.15
N VAL A 309 -4.99 12.73 14.00
CA VAL A 309 -4.22 11.56 14.45
C VAL A 309 -4.32 11.43 15.98
N LEU A 310 -4.12 12.53 16.73
CA LEU A 310 -4.27 12.55 18.19
C LEU A 310 -5.69 12.13 18.61
N THR A 311 -6.72 12.63 17.90
CA THR A 311 -8.12 12.28 18.18
C THR A 311 -8.36 10.78 17.97
N LEU A 312 -7.81 10.18 16.91
CA LEU A 312 -7.93 8.74 16.65
C LEU A 312 -7.22 7.91 17.73
N LEU A 313 -6.03 8.31 18.18
CA LEU A 313 -5.32 7.62 19.26
C LEU A 313 -6.11 7.72 20.58
N LYS A 314 -6.63 8.90 20.94
CA LYS A 314 -7.49 9.08 22.13
C LYS A 314 -8.75 8.21 22.07
N ARG A 315 -9.39 8.07 20.90
CA ARG A 315 -10.50 7.13 20.70
C ARG A 315 -10.05 5.67 20.91
N GLY A 316 -8.84 5.32 20.49
CA GLY A 316 -8.26 4.00 20.74
C GLY A 316 -8.08 3.68 22.21
N MET A 317 -7.67 4.65 23.03
CA MET A 317 -7.60 4.48 24.49
C MET A 317 -8.98 4.20 25.13
N GLN A 318 -10.06 4.70 24.52
CA GLN A 318 -11.43 4.47 24.98
C GLN A 318 -12.02 3.13 24.52
N VAL A 319 -11.35 2.38 23.65
CA VAL A 319 -11.79 1.03 23.25
C VAL A 319 -11.56 0.08 24.42
N GLY A 320 -12.65 -0.29 25.10
CA GLY A 320 -12.62 -1.23 26.23
C GLY A 320 -12.21 -2.65 25.79
N GLN A 321 -11.64 -3.41 26.73
CA GLN A 321 -11.10 -4.74 26.47
C GLN A 321 -12.13 -5.70 25.88
N LEU A 322 -13.37 -5.73 26.39
CA LEU A 322 -14.43 -6.59 25.86
C LEU A 322 -14.79 -6.26 24.42
N ARG A 323 -14.77 -4.96 24.05
CA ARG A 323 -15.00 -4.52 22.67
C ARG A 323 -13.86 -4.96 21.73
N TYR A 324 -12.62 -4.87 22.19
CA TYR A 324 -11.47 -5.37 21.45
C TYR A 324 -11.51 -6.89 21.25
N LEU A 325 -11.83 -7.66 22.30
CA LEU A 325 -12.00 -9.12 22.20
C LEU A 325 -13.15 -9.50 21.25
N GLY A 326 -14.30 -8.81 21.36
CA GLY A 326 -15.42 -8.99 20.45
C GLY A 326 -15.07 -8.69 18.99
N ALA A 327 -14.28 -7.64 18.74
CA ALA A 327 -13.80 -7.32 17.41
C ALA A 327 -12.89 -8.41 16.82
N ASN A 328 -12.05 -9.06 17.65
CA ASN A 328 -11.25 -10.21 17.21
C ASN A 328 -12.10 -11.46 16.89
N LEU A 329 -13.22 -11.68 17.58
CA LEU A 329 -14.18 -12.74 17.18
C LEU A 329 -14.82 -12.44 15.83
N VAL A 330 -15.19 -11.18 15.56
CA VAL A 330 -15.69 -10.75 14.24
C VAL A 330 -14.62 -10.88 13.16
N ARG A 331 -13.34 -10.65 13.50
CA ARG A 331 -12.22 -10.93 12.60
C ARG A 331 -12.18 -12.40 12.18
N LEU A 332 -12.28 -13.34 13.11
CA LEU A 332 -12.32 -14.78 12.79
C LEU A 332 -13.54 -15.16 11.94
N GLU A 333 -14.67 -14.49 12.14
CA GLU A 333 -15.85 -14.65 11.31
C GLU A 333 -15.60 -14.15 9.87
N SER A 334 -15.00 -12.97 9.71
CA SER A 334 -14.69 -12.41 8.39
C SER A 334 -13.80 -13.36 7.56
N ILE A 335 -12.77 -13.93 8.19
CA ILE A 335 -11.91 -14.95 7.55
C ILE A 335 -12.75 -16.12 7.00
N ARG A 336 -13.69 -16.63 7.80
CA ARG A 336 -14.56 -17.75 7.38
C ARG A 336 -15.49 -17.37 6.24
N VAL A 337 -16.06 -16.16 6.28
CA VAL A 337 -16.98 -15.66 5.24
C VAL A 337 -16.28 -15.57 3.92
N PHE A 338 -15.15 -14.84 3.85
CA PHE A 338 -14.41 -14.65 2.62
C PHE A 338 -13.73 -15.93 2.12
N ALA A 339 -13.23 -16.79 3.00
CA ALA A 339 -12.70 -18.10 2.63
C ALA A 339 -13.78 -19.01 2.00
N ARG A 340 -15.05 -18.92 2.44
CA ARG A 340 -16.16 -19.68 1.81
C ARG A 340 -16.44 -19.20 0.39
N LEU A 341 -16.42 -17.88 0.13
CA LEU A 341 -16.56 -17.32 -1.22
C LEU A 341 -15.43 -17.82 -2.13
N LEU A 342 -14.20 -17.76 -1.64
CA LEU A 342 -12.98 -18.16 -2.36
C LEU A 342 -12.81 -19.69 -2.53
N LYS A 343 -13.66 -20.53 -1.93
CA LYS A 343 -13.75 -21.96 -2.29
C LYS A 343 -14.38 -22.20 -3.66
N ARG A 344 -15.23 -21.29 -4.14
CA ARG A 344 -15.97 -21.39 -5.41
C ARG A 344 -15.45 -20.41 -6.46
N LEU A 345 -14.74 -19.39 -6.02
CA LEU A 345 -14.18 -18.29 -6.82
C LEU A 345 -12.66 -18.29 -6.66
N ASP A 346 -11.95 -17.79 -7.64
CA ASP A 346 -10.51 -17.69 -7.58
C ASP A 346 -10.07 -16.34 -7.00
N VAL A 347 -10.79 -15.27 -7.36
CA VAL A 347 -10.48 -13.89 -7.02
C VAL A 347 -11.76 -13.15 -6.67
N LEU A 348 -11.71 -12.23 -5.72
CA LEU A 348 -12.77 -11.24 -5.47
C LEU A 348 -12.35 -9.90 -6.06
N ALA A 349 -13.27 -9.22 -6.73
CA ALA A 349 -13.04 -7.92 -7.37
C ALA A 349 -14.02 -6.85 -6.87
N MET A 350 -13.51 -5.64 -6.66
CA MET A 350 -14.28 -4.44 -6.31
C MET A 350 -13.46 -3.19 -6.63
N PRO A 351 -14.05 -1.98 -6.68
CA PRO A 351 -13.26 -0.74 -6.72
C PRO A 351 -12.28 -0.67 -5.54
N THR A 352 -11.02 -0.26 -5.76
CA THR A 352 -10.06 -0.13 -4.65
C THR A 352 -10.51 0.97 -3.68
N THR A 353 -10.81 2.15 -4.22
CA THR A 353 -11.42 3.29 -3.50
C THR A 353 -12.75 3.62 -4.16
N ARG A 354 -13.70 4.17 -3.40
CA ARG A 354 -15.01 4.55 -3.93
C ARG A 354 -15.04 5.93 -4.55
N VAL A 355 -13.97 6.69 -4.37
CA VAL A 355 -13.80 8.06 -4.86
C VAL A 355 -12.46 8.18 -5.56
N VAL A 356 -12.34 9.12 -6.48
CA VAL A 356 -11.03 9.58 -6.99
C VAL A 356 -10.29 10.35 -5.90
N ALA A 357 -9.05 10.77 -6.14
CA ALA A 357 -8.26 11.53 -5.18
C ALA A 357 -9.01 12.78 -4.69
N PRO A 358 -9.38 12.87 -3.37
CA PRO A 358 -10.01 14.05 -2.82
C PRO A 358 -9.11 15.28 -2.86
N ARG A 359 -9.70 16.49 -2.84
CA ARG A 359 -8.92 17.72 -2.67
C ARG A 359 -8.36 17.80 -1.25
N LEU A 360 -7.20 18.44 -1.11
CA LEU A 360 -6.56 18.64 0.18
C LEU A 360 -7.47 19.37 1.17
N ASP A 361 -8.15 20.43 0.74
CA ASP A 361 -9.05 21.22 1.58
C ASP A 361 -10.26 20.45 2.10
N ASP A 362 -10.63 19.36 1.42
CA ASP A 362 -11.75 18.51 1.84
C ASP A 362 -11.38 17.53 2.95
N VAL A 363 -10.10 17.26 3.14
CA VAL A 363 -9.61 16.24 4.09
C VAL A 363 -8.82 16.82 5.27
N LEU A 364 -8.17 17.98 5.12
CA LEU A 364 -7.43 18.61 6.20
C LEU A 364 -8.35 18.94 7.38
N GLY A 365 -8.03 18.42 8.57
CA GLY A 365 -8.86 18.55 9.78
C GLY A 365 -10.15 17.73 9.77
N LYS A 366 -10.32 16.80 8.81
CA LYS A 366 -11.55 16.00 8.61
C LYS A 366 -11.25 14.50 8.39
N GLU A 367 -10.08 14.04 8.79
CA GLU A 367 -9.61 12.66 8.55
C GLU A 367 -10.47 11.56 9.18
N ALA A 368 -11.34 11.88 10.13
CA ALA A 368 -12.29 10.94 10.71
C ALA A 368 -13.65 10.88 9.98
N GLY A 369 -13.80 11.65 8.89
CA GLY A 369 -15.07 11.87 8.20
C GLY A 369 -15.44 10.85 7.12
N ARG A 370 -16.45 11.23 6.31
CA ARG A 370 -17.00 10.42 5.21
C ARG A 370 -15.95 10.04 4.17
N LEU A 371 -15.04 10.96 3.79
CA LEU A 371 -14.03 10.71 2.77
C LEU A 371 -13.05 9.61 3.21
N ARG A 372 -12.62 9.60 4.49
CA ARG A 372 -11.83 8.49 5.03
C ARG A 372 -12.54 7.15 4.85
N ARG A 373 -13.84 7.07 5.17
CA ARG A 373 -14.63 5.85 4.99
C ARG A 373 -14.65 5.41 3.52
N LEU A 374 -14.91 6.31 2.58
CA LEU A 374 -14.94 6.01 1.14
C LEU A 374 -13.58 5.56 0.57
N LEU A 375 -12.49 6.00 1.17
CA LEU A 375 -11.14 5.56 0.80
C LEU A 375 -10.80 4.15 1.33
N LEU A 376 -11.21 3.82 2.57
CA LEU A 376 -10.77 2.61 3.26
C LEU A 376 -11.71 1.41 3.12
N GLN A 377 -13.01 1.64 3.00
CA GLN A 377 -14.06 0.64 3.21
C GLN A 377 -13.89 -0.63 2.37
N ASN A 378 -13.36 -0.53 1.16
CA ASN A 378 -13.16 -1.69 0.28
C ASN A 378 -11.82 -2.41 0.54
N THR A 379 -10.82 -1.71 1.07
CA THR A 379 -9.49 -2.29 1.28
C THR A 379 -9.34 -2.97 2.63
N GLU A 380 -9.92 -2.38 3.68
CA GLU A 380 -9.66 -2.72 5.08
C GLU A 380 -10.10 -4.13 5.51
N VAL A 381 -11.08 -4.71 4.84
CA VAL A 381 -11.57 -6.06 5.14
C VAL A 381 -10.49 -7.12 4.83
N PHE A 382 -9.63 -6.89 3.85
CA PHE A 382 -8.55 -7.82 3.51
C PHE A 382 -7.32 -7.69 4.42
N ASN A 383 -7.20 -6.60 5.19
CA ASN A 383 -6.29 -6.56 6.34
C ASN A 383 -6.87 -7.38 7.49
N LEU A 384 -8.18 -7.23 7.76
CA LEU A 384 -8.87 -7.98 8.81
C LEU A 384 -8.74 -9.50 8.60
N CYS A 385 -8.85 -9.95 7.35
CA CYS A 385 -8.68 -11.35 6.98
C CYS A 385 -7.22 -11.80 6.87
N GLY A 386 -6.28 -10.89 6.66
CA GLY A 386 -4.89 -11.22 6.35
C GLY A 386 -4.68 -11.78 4.93
N PHE A 387 -5.67 -11.62 4.03
CA PHE A 387 -5.64 -12.17 2.67
C PHE A 387 -4.86 -11.27 1.72
N PRO A 388 -4.12 -11.81 0.73
CA PRO A 388 -3.42 -11.00 -0.26
C PRO A 388 -4.41 -10.20 -1.10
N ALA A 389 -4.07 -8.95 -1.38
CA ALA A 389 -4.88 -8.06 -2.18
C ALA A 389 -4.01 -7.09 -3.00
N LEU A 390 -4.36 -6.96 -4.27
CA LEU A 390 -3.66 -6.18 -5.27
C LEU A 390 -4.57 -5.07 -5.81
N SER A 391 -4.10 -3.83 -5.82
CA SER A 391 -4.74 -2.71 -6.51
C SER A 391 -4.09 -2.51 -7.88
N ILE A 392 -4.89 -2.46 -8.93
CA ILE A 392 -4.46 -2.18 -10.31
C ILE A 392 -5.29 -1.06 -10.92
N PRO A 393 -4.72 -0.20 -11.79
CA PRO A 393 -5.49 0.84 -12.49
C PRO A 393 -6.62 0.25 -13.32
N SER A 394 -7.80 0.85 -13.26
CA SER A 394 -8.96 0.50 -14.09
C SER A 394 -9.14 1.41 -15.31
N ASN A 395 -8.41 2.54 -15.37
CA ASN A 395 -8.38 3.47 -16.50
C ASN A 395 -6.94 3.90 -16.87
N PRO A 396 -6.00 2.95 -17.11
CA PRO A 396 -4.61 3.28 -17.39
C PRO A 396 -4.49 4.14 -18.64
N GLY A 397 -3.57 5.14 -18.60
CA GLY A 397 -3.32 6.04 -19.73
C GLY A 397 -4.39 7.12 -19.96
N SER A 398 -5.44 7.18 -19.15
CA SER A 398 -6.45 8.24 -19.22
C SER A 398 -5.88 9.59 -18.78
N ALA A 399 -6.30 10.67 -19.44
CA ALA A 399 -6.03 12.04 -18.98
C ALA A 399 -6.80 12.42 -17.70
N ASP A 400 -7.77 11.62 -17.35
CA ASP A 400 -8.58 11.78 -16.14
C ASP A 400 -7.83 11.30 -14.88
N LEU A 401 -8.33 11.74 -13.70
CA LEU A 401 -7.84 11.23 -12.43
C LEU A 401 -7.90 9.69 -12.39
N PRO A 402 -6.88 9.03 -11.84
CA PRO A 402 -6.83 7.58 -11.76
C PRO A 402 -7.99 6.99 -10.97
N THR A 403 -8.44 5.83 -11.42
CA THR A 403 -9.33 4.91 -10.71
C THR A 403 -8.71 3.52 -10.70
N ALA A 404 -9.07 2.70 -9.73
CA ALA A 404 -8.47 1.37 -9.61
C ALA A 404 -9.47 0.30 -9.17
N MET A 405 -9.16 -0.92 -9.56
CA MET A 405 -9.81 -2.13 -9.14
C MET A 405 -8.91 -2.90 -8.17
N GLN A 406 -9.50 -3.47 -7.12
CA GLN A 406 -8.82 -4.37 -6.21
C GLN A 406 -9.18 -5.82 -6.55
N LEU A 407 -8.15 -6.68 -6.58
CA LEU A 407 -8.24 -8.12 -6.70
C LEU A 407 -7.73 -8.76 -5.41
N ALA A 408 -8.54 -9.60 -4.76
CA ALA A 408 -8.16 -10.28 -3.53
C ALA A 408 -8.33 -11.80 -3.66
N CYS A 409 -7.37 -12.57 -3.13
CA CYS A 409 -7.36 -14.03 -3.15
C CYS A 409 -7.38 -14.60 -1.73
N GLY A 410 -7.42 -15.91 -1.60
CA GLY A 410 -7.36 -16.60 -0.32
C GLY A 410 -6.00 -16.50 0.36
N LEU A 411 -5.96 -16.83 1.65
CA LEU A 411 -4.73 -16.81 2.44
C LEU A 411 -3.65 -17.71 1.80
N GLY A 412 -2.46 -17.16 1.56
CA GLY A 412 -1.34 -17.85 0.92
C GLY A 412 -1.43 -17.95 -0.61
N GLU A 413 -2.45 -17.34 -1.24
CA GLU A 413 -2.65 -17.37 -2.70
C GLU A 413 -2.03 -16.12 -3.38
N ASP A 414 -0.88 -15.66 -2.91
CA ASP A 414 -0.18 -14.47 -3.42
C ASP A 414 0.16 -14.58 -4.91
N GLU A 415 0.63 -15.76 -5.35
CA GLU A 415 0.95 -16.01 -6.76
C GLU A 415 -0.31 -15.93 -7.65
N LEU A 416 -1.46 -16.40 -7.16
CA LEU A 416 -2.73 -16.27 -7.88
C LEU A 416 -3.16 -14.81 -8.00
N ALA A 417 -3.01 -14.02 -6.93
CA ALA A 417 -3.33 -12.60 -6.95
C ALA A 417 -2.48 -11.84 -7.99
N LEU A 418 -1.17 -12.12 -8.03
CA LEU A 418 -0.25 -11.51 -8.99
C LEU A 418 -0.53 -11.96 -10.43
N ARG A 419 -0.79 -13.27 -10.66
CA ARG A 419 -1.17 -13.80 -11.97
C ARG A 419 -2.48 -13.19 -12.48
N ALA A 420 -3.50 -13.11 -11.61
CA ALA A 420 -4.76 -12.48 -11.97
C ALA A 420 -4.58 -11.01 -12.34
N GLY A 421 -3.76 -10.28 -11.57
CA GLY A 421 -3.42 -8.89 -11.87
C GLY A 421 -2.70 -8.71 -13.19
N ASP A 422 -1.72 -9.56 -13.54
CA ASP A 422 -1.00 -9.49 -14.80
C ASP A 422 -1.93 -9.74 -16.00
N LEU A 423 -2.76 -10.77 -15.93
CA LEU A 423 -3.75 -11.05 -16.97
C LEU A 423 -4.79 -9.93 -17.09
N ALA A 424 -5.28 -9.40 -15.95
CA ALA A 424 -6.24 -8.30 -15.94
C ALA A 424 -5.64 -7.03 -16.57
N MET A 425 -4.42 -6.65 -16.20
CA MET A 425 -3.76 -5.48 -16.81
C MET A 425 -3.54 -5.62 -18.29
N ARG A 426 -3.16 -6.82 -18.78
CA ARG A 426 -3.06 -7.09 -20.22
C ARG A 426 -4.40 -6.92 -20.94
N ALA A 427 -5.48 -7.40 -20.33
CA ALA A 427 -6.84 -7.27 -20.90
C ALA A 427 -7.28 -5.78 -20.93
N ILE A 428 -7.03 -5.04 -19.85
CA ILE A 428 -7.43 -3.64 -19.71
C ILE A 428 -6.67 -2.74 -20.69
N VAL A 429 -5.34 -2.95 -20.85
CA VAL A 429 -4.49 -2.09 -21.70
C VAL A 429 -4.66 -2.41 -23.20
N ARG A 430 -4.83 -3.68 -23.62
CA ARG A 430 -4.98 -4.06 -25.03
C ARG A 430 -6.17 -3.44 -25.75
N GLN A 431 -7.17 -3.00 -25.01
CA GLN A 431 -8.43 -2.42 -25.53
C GLN A 431 -8.58 -0.92 -25.21
N SER A 432 -7.53 -0.30 -24.67
CA SER A 432 -7.43 1.15 -24.47
C SER A 432 -6.82 1.80 -25.69
#